data_ef60966eb6c2868282677305380ceed4
#
_entry.id   ef60966eb6c2868282677305380ceed4
#
_cell.length_a   1.000
_cell.length_b   1.000
_cell.length_c   1.000
_cell.angle_alpha   90.00
_cell.angle_beta   90.00
_cell.angle_gamma   90.00
#
_symmetry.space_group_name_H-M   'P 1'
#
loop_
_entity.id
_entity.type
_entity.pdbx_description
1 polymer ?
#
loop_
_entity_poly.entity_id
_entity_poly.type
_entity_poly.pdbx_seq_one_letter_code
_entity_poly.pdbx_strand_id
1 'polypeptide(L)'
;MVSTTSNLPHRMFAFRLPSFFPTLRRFTLIFGVLLAAVGLWTACSISYKFTGTNLNYDLIKTIQIDHLPNRAPYGWAPMEAMFNNQLQDLYANQTRLRLVKRGGDLHLAGEIVSYDQFNKSVSADGFSSQVQLRVTVNIRFENRKANQRWERQFSATAPYDARLQLAQVQEQLVRELLRDISDQIFNATVADW
;
A
#
# COMPACT_ATOMS: atom_id res chain seq x y z
N MET A 1 -14.79 91.65 -29.15
CA MET A 1 -16.00 91.83 -29.96
C MET A 1 -16.76 90.51 -29.97
N VAL A 2 -17.93 90.58 -29.40
CA VAL A 2 -19.18 89.90 -29.80
C VAL A 2 -19.12 88.33 -29.84
N SER A 3 -19.56 87.69 -28.79
CA SER A 3 -20.88 87.09 -28.50
C SER A 3 -21.38 86.11 -29.57
N THR A 4 -21.69 84.90 -29.18
CA THR A 4 -23.10 84.47 -29.08
C THR A 4 -23.19 83.09 -28.52
N THR A 5 -23.98 82.95 -27.47
CA THR A 5 -24.50 81.76 -26.85
C THR A 5 -25.46 81.01 -27.78
N SER A 6 -25.43 79.64 -27.76
CA SER A 6 -26.64 78.93 -28.12
C SER A 6 -26.76 77.68 -27.23
N ASN A 7 -27.72 77.74 -26.35
CA ASN A 7 -28.26 76.68 -25.55
C ASN A 7 -28.92 75.60 -26.44
N LEU A 8 -28.59 74.32 -26.22
CA LEU A 8 -29.40 73.19 -26.68
C LEU A 8 -29.70 72.25 -25.50
N PRO A 9 -30.95 71.89 -25.35
CA PRO A 9 -31.35 71.10 -24.18
C PRO A 9 -30.99 69.63 -24.37
N HIS A 10 -30.31 69.07 -23.39
CA HIS A 10 -30.12 67.64 -23.27
C HIS A 10 -31.43 66.95 -22.97
N ARG A 11 -32.03 66.33 -23.95
CA ARG A 11 -33.04 65.30 -23.75
C ARG A 11 -32.38 64.05 -23.23
N MET A 12 -32.47 63.81 -21.92
CA MET A 12 -32.20 62.52 -21.33
C MET A 12 -33.24 61.50 -21.86
N PHE A 13 -32.75 60.64 -22.76
CA PHE A 13 -33.47 59.42 -23.10
C PHE A 13 -33.23 58.45 -21.96
N ALA A 14 -34.16 58.34 -21.05
CA ALA A 14 -34.25 57.27 -20.06
C ALA A 14 -34.58 55.99 -20.83
N PHE A 15 -33.55 55.20 -21.13
CA PHE A 15 -33.73 53.87 -21.67
C PHE A 15 -34.22 52.96 -20.51
N ARG A 16 -35.52 52.76 -20.46
CA ARG A 16 -36.21 51.85 -19.52
C ARG A 16 -35.94 50.43 -20.02
N LEU A 17 -34.93 49.78 -19.50
CA LEU A 17 -34.70 48.31 -19.72
C LEU A 17 -35.89 47.54 -19.17
N PRO A 18 -36.51 46.68 -19.96
CA PRO A 18 -37.60 45.83 -19.47
C PRO A 18 -37.03 44.81 -18.47
N SER A 19 -37.65 44.73 -17.30
CA SER A 19 -37.37 43.77 -16.25
C SER A 19 -37.83 42.36 -16.69
N PHE A 20 -37.02 41.69 -17.53
CA PHE A 20 -37.32 40.38 -18.08
C PHE A 20 -36.42 39.28 -17.45
N PHE A 21 -36.08 39.37 -16.14
CA PHE A 21 -35.22 38.42 -15.50
C PHE A 21 -35.74 37.76 -14.20
N PRO A 22 -37.00 37.29 -14.10
CA PRO A 22 -37.30 36.36 -13.01
C PRO A 22 -37.03 34.90 -13.39
N THR A 23 -36.99 34.56 -14.68
CA THR A 23 -36.78 33.17 -15.15
C THR A 23 -35.32 32.74 -15.14
N LEU A 24 -34.39 33.65 -15.46
CA LEU A 24 -32.95 33.34 -15.48
C LEU A 24 -32.43 33.02 -14.07
N ARG A 25 -32.90 33.72 -13.05
CA ARG A 25 -32.54 33.51 -11.64
C ARG A 25 -33.05 32.16 -11.11
N ARG A 26 -34.17 31.69 -11.60
CA ARG A 26 -34.71 30.35 -11.26
C ARG A 26 -33.90 29.25 -11.96
N PHE A 27 -33.48 29.48 -13.19
CA PHE A 27 -32.66 28.54 -13.93
C PHE A 27 -31.26 28.37 -13.31
N THR A 28 -30.61 29.45 -12.84
CA THR A 28 -29.31 29.37 -12.16
C THR A 28 -29.40 28.69 -10.81
N LEU A 29 -30.51 28.86 -10.07
CA LEU A 29 -30.71 28.14 -8.81
C LEU A 29 -30.95 26.64 -9.03
N ILE A 30 -31.75 26.26 -10.04
CA ILE A 30 -32.01 24.85 -10.36
C ILE A 30 -30.73 24.18 -10.85
N PHE A 31 -29.95 24.87 -11.68
CA PHE A 31 -28.68 24.34 -12.17
C PHE A 31 -27.64 24.19 -11.05
N GLY A 32 -27.58 25.12 -10.09
CA GLY A 32 -26.76 25.05 -8.91
C GLY A 32 -27.12 23.88 -7.98
N VAL A 33 -28.42 23.64 -7.76
CA VAL A 33 -28.90 22.50 -6.97
C VAL A 33 -28.64 21.18 -7.67
N LEU A 34 -28.76 21.12 -9.00
CA LEU A 34 -28.47 19.92 -9.78
C LEU A 34 -26.98 19.57 -9.74
N LEU A 35 -26.09 20.58 -9.83
CA LEU A 35 -24.64 20.39 -9.72
C LEU A 35 -24.22 19.93 -8.30
N ALA A 36 -24.88 20.49 -7.26
CA ALA A 36 -24.64 20.06 -5.88
C ALA A 36 -25.14 18.62 -5.63
N ALA A 37 -26.27 18.23 -6.23
CA ALA A 37 -26.77 16.86 -6.13
C ALA A 37 -25.85 15.82 -6.81
N VAL A 38 -25.24 16.16 -7.96
CA VAL A 38 -24.27 15.30 -8.65
C VAL A 38 -22.96 15.18 -7.84
N GLY A 39 -22.54 16.24 -7.14
CA GLY A 39 -21.35 16.22 -6.27
C GLY A 39 -21.48 15.31 -5.05
N LEU A 40 -22.69 15.09 -4.54
CA LEU A 40 -22.96 14.23 -3.39
C LEU A 40 -22.91 12.73 -3.72
N TRP A 41 -22.94 12.35 -4.98
CA TRP A 41 -22.90 10.94 -5.40
C TRP A 41 -21.48 10.41 -5.61
N THR A 42 -20.46 11.26 -5.62
CA THR A 42 -19.05 10.86 -5.81
C THR A 42 -18.32 10.61 -4.49
N ALA A 43 -18.98 10.73 -3.33
CA ALA A 43 -18.41 10.42 -2.02
C ALA A 43 -18.52 8.93 -1.65
N CYS A 44 -18.60 8.01 -2.63
CA CYS A 44 -18.28 6.61 -2.38
C CYS A 44 -16.77 6.49 -2.19
N SER A 45 -16.30 6.66 -0.96
CA SER A 45 -15.00 6.20 -0.57
C SER A 45 -15.00 4.68 -0.75
N ILE A 46 -14.34 4.21 -1.79
CA ILE A 46 -14.03 2.80 -1.94
C ILE A 46 -13.06 2.47 -0.81
N SER A 47 -13.60 2.10 0.34
CA SER A 47 -12.83 1.45 1.39
C SER A 47 -12.47 0.07 0.83
N TYR A 48 -11.28 -0.05 0.26
CA TYR A 48 -10.64 -1.34 0.05
C TYR A 48 -10.38 -1.95 1.43
N LYS A 49 -11.41 -2.53 2.02
CA LYS A 49 -11.18 -3.55 3.02
C LYS A 49 -10.55 -4.72 2.25
N PHE A 50 -9.24 -4.83 2.35
CA PHE A 50 -8.50 -6.04 2.03
C PHE A 50 -8.92 -7.12 3.07
N THR A 51 -10.15 -7.58 2.99
CA THR A 51 -10.67 -8.75 3.70
C THR A 51 -10.90 -9.84 2.66
N GLY A 52 -9.87 -10.14 1.92
CA GLY A 52 -9.92 -11.16 0.89
C GLY A 52 -8.94 -12.28 1.18
N THR A 53 -9.10 -12.95 2.31
CA THR A 53 -8.64 -14.33 2.37
C THR A 53 -9.70 -15.15 1.65
N ASN A 54 -9.39 -15.61 0.44
CA ASN A 54 -10.25 -16.55 -0.31
C ASN A 54 -10.23 -17.96 0.29
N LEU A 55 -9.73 -18.12 1.52
CA LEU A 55 -9.71 -19.39 2.23
C LEU A 55 -11.14 -19.83 2.59
N ASN A 56 -11.47 -21.05 2.21
CA ASN A 56 -12.68 -21.70 2.70
C ASN A 56 -12.50 -22.10 4.18
N TYR A 57 -12.89 -21.22 5.10
CA TYR A 57 -12.76 -21.44 6.55
C TYR A 57 -13.66 -22.58 7.09
N ASP A 58 -14.59 -23.12 6.30
CA ASP A 58 -15.35 -24.30 6.69
C ASP A 58 -14.48 -25.56 6.62
N LEU A 59 -13.54 -25.59 5.68
CA LEU A 59 -12.64 -26.73 5.45
C LEU A 59 -11.26 -26.54 6.09
N ILE A 60 -10.75 -25.30 6.13
CA ILE A 60 -9.39 -24.95 6.57
C ILE A 60 -9.51 -24.12 7.84
N LYS A 61 -9.13 -24.70 8.98
CA LYS A 61 -9.30 -24.10 10.32
C LYS A 61 -7.99 -23.88 11.06
N THR A 62 -6.91 -24.54 10.61
CA THR A 62 -5.65 -24.56 11.34
C THR A 62 -4.47 -24.34 10.43
N ILE A 63 -3.45 -23.67 10.97
CA ILE A 63 -2.15 -23.49 10.31
C ILE A 63 -1.03 -23.91 11.25
N GLN A 64 -0.09 -24.67 10.73
CA GLN A 64 1.19 -24.99 11.34
C GLN A 64 2.24 -24.13 10.68
N ILE A 65 2.96 -23.31 11.45
CA ILE A 65 4.12 -22.56 11.01
C ILE A 65 5.31 -23.15 11.75
N ASP A 66 6.22 -23.78 11.00
CA ASP A 66 7.45 -24.31 11.57
C ASP A 66 8.41 -23.15 11.86
N HIS A 67 9.36 -23.39 12.75
CA HIS A 67 10.43 -22.44 12.98
C HIS A 67 11.29 -22.31 11.72
N LEU A 68 11.46 -21.08 11.23
CA LEU A 68 12.26 -20.76 10.06
C LEU A 68 13.67 -20.33 10.51
N PRO A 69 14.69 -21.21 10.38
CA PRO A 69 16.05 -20.90 10.78
C PRO A 69 16.72 -19.91 9.82
N ASN A 70 17.68 -19.17 10.36
CA ASN A 70 18.57 -18.35 9.56
C ASN A 70 19.75 -19.19 9.05
N ARG A 71 19.82 -19.43 7.74
CA ARG A 71 20.90 -20.14 7.05
C ARG A 71 21.76 -19.21 6.21
N ALA A 72 21.47 -17.91 6.22
CA ALA A 72 22.28 -16.93 5.50
C ALA A 72 23.71 -16.86 6.11
N PRO A 73 24.77 -16.89 5.29
CA PRO A 73 26.16 -16.93 5.77
C PRO A 73 26.55 -15.76 6.69
N TYR A 74 25.95 -14.59 6.49
CA TYR A 74 26.26 -13.34 7.20
C TYR A 74 25.03 -12.72 7.84
N GLY A 75 24.03 -13.53 8.20
CA GLY A 75 22.78 -13.04 8.74
C GLY A 75 22.92 -12.36 10.09
N TRP A 76 22.16 -11.30 10.30
CA TRP A 76 22.04 -10.65 11.58
C TRP A 76 21.22 -11.52 12.55
N ALA A 77 21.81 -11.89 13.70
CA ALA A 77 21.22 -12.88 14.62
C ALA A 77 19.77 -12.59 15.07
N PRO A 78 19.36 -11.36 15.39
CA PRO A 78 17.97 -11.08 15.78
C PRO A 78 16.94 -11.29 14.67
N MET A 79 17.35 -11.32 13.40
CA MET A 79 16.46 -11.43 12.22
C MET A 79 15.60 -12.69 12.26
N GLU A 80 16.15 -13.82 12.70
CA GLU A 80 15.43 -15.09 12.82
C GLU A 80 14.22 -14.99 13.75
N ALA A 81 14.44 -14.47 14.97
CA ALA A 81 13.36 -14.29 15.93
C ALA A 81 12.33 -13.28 15.44
N MET A 82 12.77 -12.18 14.86
CA MET A 82 11.89 -11.15 14.31
C MET A 82 11.00 -11.72 13.20
N PHE A 83 11.55 -12.50 12.28
CA PHE A 83 10.79 -13.08 11.18
C PHE A 83 9.75 -14.09 11.65
N ASN A 84 10.15 -14.99 12.54
CA ASN A 84 9.25 -15.99 13.11
C ASN A 84 8.07 -15.36 13.86
N ASN A 85 8.35 -14.33 14.69
CA ASN A 85 7.31 -13.60 15.40
C ASN A 85 6.39 -12.86 14.44
N GLN A 86 6.95 -12.15 13.46
CA GLN A 86 6.20 -11.40 12.47
C GLN A 86 5.22 -12.28 11.68
N LEU A 87 5.66 -13.45 11.21
CA LEU A 87 4.79 -14.39 10.50
C LEU A 87 3.67 -14.90 11.39
N GLN A 88 3.98 -15.33 12.62
CA GLN A 88 2.95 -15.82 13.55
C GLN A 88 1.91 -14.75 13.86
N ASP A 89 2.36 -13.51 14.13
CA ASP A 89 1.49 -12.38 14.42
C ASP A 89 0.61 -12.03 13.21
N LEU A 90 1.18 -12.06 11.99
CA LEU A 90 0.45 -11.77 10.77
C LEU A 90 -0.71 -12.74 10.56
N TYR A 91 -0.44 -14.05 10.65
CA TYR A 91 -1.49 -15.06 10.49
C TYR A 91 -2.50 -15.06 11.63
N ALA A 92 -2.06 -14.86 12.88
CA ALA A 92 -2.95 -14.78 14.03
C ALA A 92 -3.92 -13.60 13.98
N ASN A 93 -3.43 -12.43 13.48
CA ASN A 93 -4.22 -11.20 13.49
C ASN A 93 -5.05 -11.00 12.20
N GLN A 94 -4.60 -11.55 11.06
CA GLN A 94 -5.25 -11.31 9.78
C GLN A 94 -6.08 -12.48 9.26
N THR A 95 -6.05 -13.62 9.96
CA THR A 95 -6.87 -14.79 9.60
C THR A 95 -7.69 -15.29 10.77
N ARG A 96 -8.66 -16.18 10.49
CA ARG A 96 -9.39 -16.93 11.50
C ARG A 96 -8.75 -18.30 11.78
N LEU A 97 -7.55 -18.54 11.26
CA LEU A 97 -6.84 -19.80 11.45
C LEU A 97 -6.28 -19.89 12.87
N ARG A 98 -6.40 -21.06 13.46
CA ARG A 98 -5.73 -21.34 14.73
C ARG A 98 -4.32 -21.84 14.45
N LEU A 99 -3.33 -21.18 15.05
CA LEU A 99 -1.96 -21.69 15.03
C LEU A 99 -1.87 -22.97 15.86
N VAL A 100 -1.32 -24.02 15.26
CA VAL A 100 -1.09 -25.31 15.90
C VAL A 100 0.36 -25.75 15.73
N LYS A 101 0.89 -26.48 16.70
CA LYS A 101 2.27 -26.95 16.66
C LYS A 101 2.49 -28.09 15.66
N ARG A 102 1.47 -28.89 15.39
CA ARG A 102 1.54 -30.06 14.49
C ARG A 102 0.17 -30.33 13.88
N GLY A 103 0.18 -30.86 12.66
CA GLY A 103 -1.04 -31.37 12.02
C GLY A 103 -2.01 -30.29 11.54
N GLY A 104 -1.52 -29.08 11.24
CA GLY A 104 -2.34 -28.03 10.65
C GLY A 104 -2.91 -28.40 9.29
N ASP A 105 -4.08 -27.86 8.92
CA ASP A 105 -4.65 -28.00 7.58
C ASP A 105 -3.74 -27.32 6.54
N LEU A 106 -3.19 -26.17 6.92
CA LEU A 106 -2.08 -25.51 6.21
C LEU A 106 -0.78 -25.77 6.96
N HIS A 107 0.30 -25.92 6.22
CA HIS A 107 1.64 -26.07 6.76
C HIS A 107 2.61 -25.16 6.03
N LEU A 108 3.30 -24.30 6.77
CA LEU A 108 4.31 -23.38 6.31
C LEU A 108 5.65 -23.74 6.96
N ALA A 109 6.65 -24.00 6.13
CA ALA A 109 8.02 -24.27 6.55
C ALA A 109 8.96 -23.50 5.65
N GLY A 110 10.21 -23.29 6.06
CA GLY A 110 11.20 -22.59 5.22
C GLY A 110 12.44 -22.20 5.98
N GLU A 111 13.22 -21.33 5.36
CA GLU A 111 14.47 -20.84 5.92
C GLU A 111 14.87 -19.51 5.29
N ILE A 112 15.62 -18.69 6.02
CA ILE A 112 16.26 -17.49 5.48
C ILE A 112 17.54 -17.95 4.80
N VAL A 113 17.67 -17.69 3.49
CA VAL A 113 18.77 -18.23 2.68
C VAL A 113 19.84 -17.19 2.35
N SER A 114 19.48 -15.89 2.35
CA SER A 114 20.43 -14.84 1.97
C SER A 114 20.16 -13.55 2.74
N TYR A 115 21.26 -12.86 3.05
CA TYR A 115 21.31 -11.54 3.66
C TYR A 115 22.49 -10.79 3.04
N ASP A 116 22.25 -10.01 1.99
CA ASP A 116 23.29 -9.47 1.15
C ASP A 116 23.21 -7.96 1.01
N GLN A 117 24.38 -7.32 0.93
CA GLN A 117 24.52 -5.91 0.57
C GLN A 117 25.08 -5.80 -0.84
N PHE A 118 24.53 -4.88 -1.64
CA PHE A 118 25.08 -4.57 -2.96
C PHE A 118 24.85 -3.10 -3.32
N ASN A 119 25.73 -2.57 -4.14
CA ASN A 119 25.66 -1.20 -4.60
C ASN A 119 24.55 -1.06 -5.63
N LYS A 120 23.66 -0.07 -5.45
CA LYS A 120 22.55 0.20 -6.39
C LYS A 120 22.98 1.07 -7.56
N SER A 121 23.79 2.09 -7.28
CA SER A 121 24.25 3.06 -8.29
C SER A 121 25.63 3.56 -7.93
N VAL A 122 26.39 3.87 -8.98
CA VAL A 122 27.66 4.58 -8.88
C VAL A 122 27.39 6.00 -9.38
N SER A 123 27.73 7.03 -8.61
CA SER A 123 27.64 8.41 -9.06
C SER A 123 28.67 8.69 -10.15
N ALA A 124 28.53 9.81 -10.88
CA ALA A 124 29.49 10.22 -11.90
C ALA A 124 30.93 10.35 -11.38
N ASP A 125 31.09 10.56 -10.07
CA ASP A 125 32.38 10.65 -9.37
C ASP A 125 32.96 9.29 -8.96
N GLY A 126 32.33 8.16 -9.38
CA GLY A 126 32.81 6.81 -9.10
C GLY A 126 32.45 6.23 -7.72
N PHE A 127 31.73 7.00 -6.88
CA PHE A 127 31.31 6.53 -5.56
C PHE A 127 29.88 6.03 -5.59
N SER A 128 29.60 4.94 -4.90
CA SER A 128 28.23 4.47 -4.68
C SER A 128 27.49 5.43 -3.74
N SER A 129 26.41 6.03 -4.22
CA SER A 129 25.58 6.92 -3.39
C SER A 129 24.53 6.17 -2.57
N GLN A 130 24.18 4.96 -3.01
CA GLN A 130 23.18 4.10 -2.35
C GLN A 130 23.64 2.65 -2.33
N VAL A 131 23.46 2.03 -1.18
CA VAL A 131 23.60 0.59 -0.97
C VAL A 131 22.20 0.00 -0.78
N GLN A 132 21.99 -1.23 -1.21
CA GLN A 132 20.78 -1.99 -0.94
C GLN A 132 21.09 -3.15 -0.03
N LEU A 133 20.26 -3.34 0.98
CA LEU A 133 20.19 -4.58 1.73
C LEU A 133 19.11 -5.46 1.12
N ARG A 134 19.41 -6.75 0.90
CA ARG A 134 18.46 -7.76 0.41
C ARG A 134 18.37 -8.90 1.40
N VAL A 135 17.16 -9.32 1.67
CA VAL A 135 16.87 -10.56 2.37
C VAL A 135 16.11 -11.48 1.42
N THR A 136 16.47 -12.75 1.41
CA THR A 136 15.79 -13.79 0.63
C THR A 136 15.43 -14.95 1.55
N VAL A 137 14.22 -15.46 1.42
CA VAL A 137 13.73 -16.63 2.15
C VAL A 137 13.23 -17.68 1.18
N ASN A 138 13.41 -18.93 1.52
CA ASN A 138 12.83 -20.06 0.79
C ASN A 138 11.68 -20.64 1.60
N ILE A 139 10.47 -20.68 1.02
CA ILE A 139 9.25 -21.11 1.70
C ILE A 139 8.67 -22.33 1.02
N ARG A 140 8.35 -23.32 1.81
CA ARG A 140 7.56 -24.51 1.43
C ARG A 140 6.19 -24.41 2.06
N PHE A 141 5.18 -24.47 1.24
CA PHE A 141 3.79 -24.41 1.66
C PHE A 141 3.04 -25.67 1.24
N GLU A 142 2.21 -26.17 2.14
CA GLU A 142 1.32 -27.30 1.90
C GLU A 142 -0.09 -26.97 2.38
N ASN A 143 -1.07 -27.09 1.49
CA ASN A 143 -2.48 -27.13 1.83
C ASN A 143 -2.96 -28.59 1.75
N ARG A 144 -3.11 -29.22 2.89
CA ARG A 144 -3.51 -30.65 2.99
C ARG A 144 -4.94 -30.90 2.55
N LYS A 145 -5.83 -29.91 2.65
CA LYS A 145 -7.23 -30.03 2.24
C LYS A 145 -7.40 -29.95 0.73
N ALA A 146 -6.60 -29.13 0.06
CA ALA A 146 -6.61 -29.01 -1.39
C ALA A 146 -5.57 -29.90 -2.09
N ASN A 147 -4.76 -30.65 -1.33
CA ASN A 147 -3.61 -31.42 -1.83
C ASN A 147 -2.64 -30.58 -2.69
N GLN A 148 -2.43 -29.33 -2.29
CA GLN A 148 -1.58 -28.39 -3.00
C GLN A 148 -0.28 -28.19 -2.24
N ARG A 149 0.84 -28.21 -2.97
CA ARG A 149 2.18 -27.99 -2.44
C ARG A 149 2.98 -27.13 -3.41
N TRP A 150 3.77 -26.23 -2.84
CA TRP A 150 4.75 -25.47 -3.63
C TRP A 150 5.94 -25.06 -2.76
N GLU A 151 7.04 -24.78 -3.43
CA GLU A 151 8.23 -24.17 -2.87
C GLU A 151 8.59 -22.95 -3.70
N ARG A 152 8.77 -21.80 -3.03
CA ARG A 152 9.06 -20.52 -3.68
C ARG A 152 10.03 -19.71 -2.84
N GLN A 153 10.83 -18.90 -3.54
CA GLN A 153 11.66 -17.88 -2.92
C GLN A 153 10.94 -16.55 -2.92
N PHE A 154 11.03 -15.84 -1.80
CA PHE A 154 10.56 -14.48 -1.61
C PHE A 154 11.74 -13.60 -1.25
N SER A 155 11.79 -12.40 -1.78
CA SER A 155 12.87 -11.47 -1.48
C SER A 155 12.37 -10.04 -1.41
N ALA A 156 13.00 -9.25 -0.55
CA ALA A 156 12.79 -7.81 -0.47
C ALA A 156 14.13 -7.09 -0.44
N THR A 157 14.14 -5.83 -0.88
CA THR A 157 15.32 -4.97 -0.89
C THR A 157 14.98 -3.60 -0.34
N ALA A 158 15.82 -3.09 0.56
CA ALA A 158 15.71 -1.74 1.10
C ALA A 158 17.00 -0.94 0.82
N PRO A 159 16.90 0.25 0.21
CA PRO A 159 18.05 1.11 -0.02
C PRO A 159 18.38 1.91 1.23
N TYR A 160 19.66 2.19 1.43
CA TYR A 160 20.13 3.12 2.44
C TYR A 160 21.34 3.93 1.93
N ASP A 161 21.63 5.05 2.60
CA ASP A 161 22.74 5.94 2.22
C ASP A 161 24.09 5.25 2.49
N ALA A 162 24.95 5.18 1.47
CA ALA A 162 26.28 4.57 1.56
C ALA A 162 27.20 5.22 2.60
N ARG A 163 26.88 6.44 3.05
CA ARG A 163 27.62 7.14 4.11
C ARG A 163 27.30 6.62 5.51
N LEU A 164 26.21 5.87 5.67
CA LEU A 164 25.80 5.29 6.93
C LEU A 164 26.43 3.91 7.10
N GLN A 165 26.83 3.59 8.31
CA GLN A 165 27.20 2.22 8.64
C GLN A 165 25.94 1.36 8.75
N LEU A 166 25.95 0.16 8.17
CA LEU A 166 24.79 -0.73 8.23
C LEU A 166 24.27 -0.93 9.66
N ALA A 167 25.17 -1.10 10.62
CA ALA A 167 24.83 -1.32 12.03
C ALA A 167 23.90 -0.23 12.63
N GLN A 168 23.94 1.00 12.10
CA GLN A 168 23.11 2.12 12.57
C GLN A 168 21.65 2.03 12.06
N VAL A 169 21.44 1.42 10.90
CA VAL A 169 20.14 1.38 10.22
C VAL A 169 19.59 -0.04 10.08
N GLN A 170 20.40 -1.03 10.42
CA GLN A 170 20.15 -2.46 10.19
C GLN A 170 18.82 -2.94 10.76
N GLU A 171 18.53 -2.60 12.01
CA GLU A 171 17.29 -3.07 12.66
C GLU A 171 16.06 -2.55 11.94
N GLN A 172 16.06 -1.26 11.57
CA GLN A 172 14.94 -0.66 10.86
C GLN A 172 14.76 -1.26 9.46
N LEU A 173 15.87 -1.39 8.72
CA LEU A 173 15.84 -1.98 7.37
C LEU A 173 15.37 -3.44 7.39
N VAL A 174 15.89 -4.23 8.33
CA VAL A 174 15.49 -5.63 8.46
C VAL A 174 14.01 -5.75 8.82
N ARG A 175 13.50 -4.92 9.72
CA ARG A 175 12.08 -4.89 10.08
C ARG A 175 11.20 -4.62 8.87
N GLU A 176 11.56 -3.64 8.04
CA GLU A 176 10.86 -3.31 6.80
C GLU A 176 10.90 -4.49 5.80
N LEU A 177 12.09 -5.05 5.55
CA LEU A 177 12.26 -6.17 4.64
C LEU A 177 11.48 -7.42 5.06
N LEU A 178 11.50 -7.74 6.35
CA LEU A 178 10.76 -8.89 6.87
C LEU A 178 9.26 -8.68 6.77
N ARG A 179 8.78 -7.44 6.94
CA ARG A 179 7.37 -7.11 6.75
C ARG A 179 6.96 -7.35 5.30
N ASP A 180 7.70 -6.80 4.34
CA ASP A 180 7.42 -6.98 2.92
C ASP A 180 7.42 -8.45 2.51
N ILE A 181 8.40 -9.23 3.00
CA ILE A 181 8.48 -10.67 2.74
C ILE A 181 7.29 -11.41 3.37
N SER A 182 6.94 -11.07 4.61
CA SER A 182 5.79 -11.68 5.29
C SER A 182 4.48 -11.42 4.56
N ASP A 183 4.28 -10.20 4.05
CA ASP A 183 3.10 -9.83 3.28
C ASP A 183 3.06 -10.56 1.92
N GLN A 184 4.20 -10.74 1.25
CA GLN A 184 4.29 -11.55 0.02
C GLN A 184 3.92 -13.02 0.27
N ILE A 185 4.44 -13.62 1.36
CA ILE A 185 4.14 -15.00 1.75
C ILE A 185 2.65 -15.14 2.09
N PHE A 186 2.10 -14.21 2.87
CA PHE A 186 0.71 -14.19 3.24
C PHE A 186 -0.20 -14.14 2.02
N ASN A 187 0.09 -13.24 1.08
CA ASN A 187 -0.67 -13.13 -0.17
C ASN A 187 -0.59 -14.43 -1.00
N ALA A 188 0.58 -15.04 -1.11
CA ALA A 188 0.75 -16.29 -1.86
C ALA A 188 0.11 -17.52 -1.19
N THR A 189 -0.22 -17.46 0.10
CA THR A 189 -0.76 -18.60 0.86
C THR A 189 -2.24 -18.50 1.17
N VAL A 190 -2.76 -17.28 1.41
CA VAL A 190 -4.15 -17.09 1.90
C VAL A 190 -4.98 -16.11 1.08
N ALA A 191 -4.37 -15.30 0.20
CA ALA A 191 -5.08 -14.33 -0.61
C ALA A 191 -5.23 -14.76 -2.09
N ASP A 192 -4.37 -15.62 -2.59
CA ASP A 192 -4.20 -15.97 -4.01
C ASP A 192 -4.84 -17.35 -4.34
N TRP A 193 -6.16 -17.51 -4.06
CA TRP A 193 -6.92 -18.76 -4.35
C TRP A 193 -8.10 -18.50 -5.28
#